data_e50387bbcbee35af237220109b56600a
#
_entry.id   e50387bbcbee35af237220109b56600a
#
_cell.length_a   1.000
_cell.length_b   1.000
_cell.length_c   1.000
_cell.angle_alpha   90.00
_cell.angle_beta   90.00
_cell.angle_gamma   90.00
#
_symmetry.space_group_name_H-M   'P 1'
#
loop_
_entity.id
_entity.type
_entity.pdbx_description
1 polymer ?
#
loop_
_entity_poly.entity_id
_entity_poly.type
_entity_poly.pdbx_seq_one_letter_code
_entity_poly.pdbx_strand_id
1 'polypeptide(L)'
;GQTTHDVQVLATRGGLLEVALLGKADRQPLAEVSVNVYKAGYQTGVSSGTNGIALLRVPAGNYQVSASKQNSRSEGTAVTAETGRTNRIEIELNPPPRIAGVVRDPSGTAMPGLALTVFPQWGRSEGEVKTDARGRYELPWDPQRFGGSMQTPYLIARDVGRNLAAAQDIDASTTTLDLRLEPGLVVVGRVEDVHGKPLSNASVRVYLWSGNSGSQFDEKPIRTDAQGRFEATAMPPGRKYSLDATAKGYGSANENILEDAETNRIELPPCVLKVADLKVAGEVVDADEKPVARANVHMYGQGQPNGSVRTDDKGRFRFEEVCEGSVQLSVSSQRAYGNARAEAGDTNVVIHLGASPSDSVRETPKRPSLNGKPLPDLALVELGSAAAPTGKPVLLCLFDVEQRPSRRFVKQLAEHYDALRQQGLTVLGLQAAVTTADAFKEWQDSNPVPFPVGRLAAKADNTKWASEVDSLPWLILTDGERRVTAEGFTFDELDAKLKRQAKP
;
A
#
# COMPACT_ATOMS: atom_id res chain seq x y z
N GLY A 1 -21.90 31.93 -14.77
CA GLY A 1 -21.94 32.29 -13.36
C GLY A 1 -23.38 32.58 -12.97
N GLN A 2 -23.98 31.74 -12.14
CA GLN A 2 -25.26 32.06 -11.49
C GLN A 2 -24.97 32.96 -10.31
N THR A 3 -25.57 34.14 -10.27
CA THR A 3 -25.55 35.03 -9.10
C THR A 3 -26.70 34.63 -8.20
N THR A 4 -26.39 34.14 -7.01
CA THR A 4 -27.40 33.84 -5.99
C THR A 4 -27.66 35.14 -5.19
N HIS A 5 -28.88 35.65 -5.26
CA HIS A 5 -29.35 36.79 -4.46
C HIS A 5 -29.95 36.28 -3.16
N ASP A 6 -29.86 37.05 -2.08
CA ASP A 6 -30.46 36.82 -0.76
C ASP A 6 -29.88 35.59 -0.01
N VAL A 7 -28.57 35.52 0.10
CA VAL A 7 -27.90 34.56 0.98
C VAL A 7 -28.05 35.04 2.44
N GLN A 8 -28.91 34.41 3.24
CA GLN A 8 -28.97 34.62 4.68
C GLN A 8 -27.89 33.83 5.39
N VAL A 9 -26.96 34.52 6.04
CA VAL A 9 -25.94 33.90 6.91
C VAL A 9 -26.42 34.02 8.37
N LEU A 10 -26.85 32.91 8.94
CA LEU A 10 -27.19 32.81 10.36
C LEU A 10 -25.92 32.54 11.18
N ALA A 11 -25.48 33.51 11.93
CA ALA A 11 -24.40 33.37 12.90
C ALA A 11 -24.96 32.87 14.25
N THR A 12 -24.52 31.73 14.73
CA THR A 12 -24.85 31.18 16.05
C THR A 12 -23.69 31.35 17.01
N ARG A 13 -23.98 31.64 18.30
CA ARG A 13 -22.95 31.53 19.36
C ARG A 13 -22.60 30.06 19.52
N GLY A 14 -21.41 29.63 19.03
CA GLY A 14 -20.92 28.28 19.22
C GLY A 14 -20.60 27.94 20.69
N GLY A 15 -20.32 26.69 20.97
CA GLY A 15 -19.71 26.23 22.21
C GLY A 15 -18.19 26.37 22.17
N LEU A 16 -17.55 26.46 23.32
CA LEU A 16 -16.11 26.41 23.46
C LEU A 16 -15.71 24.97 23.87
N LEU A 17 -14.79 24.37 23.13
CA LEU A 17 -14.13 23.14 23.54
C LEU A 17 -12.75 23.50 24.11
N GLU A 18 -12.50 23.08 25.33
CA GLU A 18 -11.21 23.13 25.99
C GLU A 18 -10.67 21.71 26.10
N VAL A 19 -9.60 21.42 25.38
CA VAL A 19 -8.99 20.11 25.31
C VAL A 19 -7.65 20.15 26.03
N ALA A 20 -7.55 19.46 27.15
CA ALA A 20 -6.29 19.28 27.88
C ALA A 20 -5.53 18.05 27.33
N LEU A 21 -4.31 18.25 26.89
CA LEU A 21 -3.45 17.24 26.27
C LEU A 21 -2.36 16.87 27.26
N LEU A 22 -2.33 15.63 27.69
CA LEU A 22 -1.39 15.12 28.68
C LEU A 22 -0.60 13.91 28.15
N GLY A 23 0.63 13.77 28.58
CA GLY A 23 1.39 12.53 28.42
C GLY A 23 0.79 11.43 29.30
N LYS A 24 0.50 10.26 28.74
CA LYS A 24 -0.09 9.16 29.51
C LYS A 24 0.83 8.61 30.58
N ALA A 25 2.15 8.63 30.34
CA ALA A 25 3.14 8.08 31.26
C ALA A 25 3.41 8.98 32.47
N ASP A 26 3.45 10.29 32.27
CA ASP A 26 3.91 11.28 33.26
C ASP A 26 2.88 12.33 33.62
N ARG A 27 1.73 12.35 32.93
CA ARG A 27 0.63 13.33 33.03
C ARG A 27 1.09 14.79 32.83
N GLN A 28 2.25 14.98 32.17
CA GLN A 28 2.72 16.34 31.89
C GLN A 28 1.96 16.95 30.72
N PRO A 29 1.70 18.26 30.74
CA PRO A 29 1.07 18.97 29.64
C PRO A 29 1.88 18.85 28.33
N LEU A 30 1.20 18.55 27.23
CA LEU A 30 1.83 18.39 25.91
C LEU A 30 1.56 19.62 25.05
N ALA A 31 2.60 20.41 24.76
CA ALA A 31 2.56 21.50 23.81
C ALA A 31 2.58 21.02 22.35
N GLU A 32 2.07 21.86 21.43
CA GLU A 32 2.11 21.63 19.98
C GLU A 32 1.48 20.30 19.52
N VAL A 33 0.47 19.82 20.26
CA VAL A 33 -0.35 18.69 19.85
C VAL A 33 -1.43 19.17 18.89
N SER A 34 -1.52 18.58 17.72
CA SER A 34 -2.60 18.87 16.77
C SER A 34 -3.89 18.22 17.24
N VAL A 35 -4.91 19.02 17.50
CA VAL A 35 -6.25 18.59 17.89
C VAL A 35 -7.19 18.78 16.71
N ASN A 36 -7.83 17.70 16.28
CA ASN A 36 -8.83 17.69 15.21
C ASN A 36 -10.21 17.41 15.77
N VAL A 37 -11.17 18.25 15.41
CA VAL A 37 -12.58 18.16 15.81
C VAL A 37 -13.42 17.97 14.57
N TYR A 38 -14.19 16.90 14.50
CA TYR A 38 -14.96 16.57 13.29
C TYR A 38 -16.32 15.96 13.59
N LYS A 39 -17.27 16.22 12.69
CA LYS A 39 -18.58 15.57 12.53
C LYS A 39 -18.93 15.57 11.05
N ALA A 40 -19.99 14.88 10.64
CA ALA A 40 -20.45 14.86 9.25
C ALA A 40 -20.57 16.29 8.69
N GLY A 41 -19.85 16.58 7.61
CA GLY A 41 -19.84 17.89 6.93
C GLY A 41 -19.11 19.02 7.65
N TYR A 42 -18.39 18.76 8.75
CA TYR A 42 -17.62 19.80 9.47
C TYR A 42 -16.33 19.24 10.06
N GLN A 43 -15.24 19.91 9.79
CA GLN A 43 -13.93 19.61 10.38
C GLN A 43 -13.18 20.90 10.69
N THR A 44 -12.52 20.94 11.83
CA THR A 44 -11.63 22.04 12.23
C THR A 44 -10.53 21.49 13.14
N GLY A 45 -9.45 22.25 13.33
CA GLY A 45 -8.36 21.86 14.21
C GLY A 45 -7.54 23.04 14.71
N VAL A 46 -6.82 22.80 15.79
CA VAL A 46 -5.88 23.76 16.40
C VAL A 46 -4.77 22.98 17.10
N SER A 47 -3.61 23.61 17.31
CA SER A 47 -2.55 23.03 18.15
C SER A 47 -2.66 23.51 19.60
N SER A 48 -2.29 22.65 20.57
CA SER A 48 -2.21 23.02 21.98
C SER A 48 -1.09 24.04 22.22
N GLY A 49 -1.34 24.94 23.18
CA GLY A 49 -0.34 25.87 23.68
C GLY A 49 0.72 25.20 24.57
N THR A 50 1.67 25.98 25.08
CA THR A 50 2.74 25.51 25.98
C THR A 50 2.23 24.90 27.30
N ASN A 51 1.00 25.25 27.69
CA ASN A 51 0.31 24.71 28.85
C ASN A 51 -0.46 23.40 28.55
N GLY A 52 -0.32 22.84 27.36
CA GLY A 52 -1.03 21.63 26.93
C GLY A 52 -2.52 21.81 26.67
N ILE A 53 -3.02 23.05 26.56
CA ILE A 53 -4.45 23.32 26.32
C ILE A 53 -4.68 23.75 24.88
N ALA A 54 -5.66 23.15 24.23
CA ALA A 54 -6.19 23.57 22.95
C ALA A 54 -7.61 24.13 23.12
N LEU A 55 -7.89 25.31 22.56
CA LEU A 55 -9.18 25.97 22.64
C LEU A 55 -9.78 26.13 21.24
N LEU A 56 -10.97 25.59 21.05
CA LEU A 56 -11.70 25.71 19.78
C LEU A 56 -13.13 26.15 20.02
N ARG A 57 -13.59 27.12 19.21
CA ARG A 57 -14.99 27.46 19.13
C ARG A 57 -15.64 26.73 17.97
N VAL A 58 -16.67 25.94 18.27
CA VAL A 58 -17.39 25.14 17.28
C VAL A 58 -18.90 25.35 17.40
N PRO A 59 -19.69 25.16 16.32
CA PRO A 59 -21.15 25.16 16.41
C PRO A 59 -21.63 24.11 17.41
N ALA A 60 -22.79 24.30 18.02
CA ALA A 60 -23.37 23.29 18.91
C ALA A 60 -23.58 21.96 18.19
N GLY A 61 -23.35 20.84 18.87
CA GLY A 61 -23.51 19.51 18.32
C GLY A 61 -22.55 18.47 18.89
N ASN A 62 -22.68 17.25 18.40
CA ASN A 62 -21.82 16.12 18.78
C ASN A 62 -20.63 16.03 17.86
N TYR A 63 -19.44 15.90 18.43
CA TYR A 63 -18.16 15.84 17.74
C TYR A 63 -17.34 14.63 18.18
N GLN A 64 -16.47 14.19 17.29
CA GLN A 64 -15.32 13.38 17.63
C GLN A 64 -14.09 14.28 17.69
N VAL A 65 -13.31 14.14 18.74
CA VAL A 65 -12.07 14.88 18.96
C VAL A 65 -10.92 13.91 18.99
N SER A 66 -9.93 14.11 18.15
CA SER A 66 -8.69 13.34 18.15
C SER A 66 -7.49 14.26 18.29
N ALA A 67 -6.45 13.75 18.90
CA ALA A 67 -5.20 14.47 19.10
C ALA A 67 -4.03 13.69 18.50
N SER A 68 -3.06 14.41 17.93
CA SER A 68 -1.84 13.78 17.40
C SER A 68 -0.63 14.69 17.58
N LYS A 69 0.49 14.08 17.93
CA LYS A 69 1.80 14.74 17.96
C LYS A 69 2.85 13.76 17.52
N GLN A 70 3.58 14.09 16.44
CA GLN A 70 4.54 13.18 15.83
C GLN A 70 3.89 11.81 15.52
N ASN A 71 4.48 10.71 16.00
CA ASN A 71 3.99 9.34 15.80
C ASN A 71 3.02 8.87 16.91
N SER A 72 2.53 9.79 17.74
CA SER A 72 1.55 9.51 18.78
C SER A 72 0.18 10.02 18.39
N ARG A 73 -0.86 9.22 18.57
CA ARG A 73 -2.27 9.56 18.30
C ARG A 73 -3.17 9.09 19.42
N SER A 74 -4.25 9.83 19.65
CA SER A 74 -5.34 9.38 20.50
C SER A 74 -6.41 8.65 19.68
N GLU A 75 -7.16 7.79 20.33
CA GLU A 75 -8.48 7.39 19.84
C GLU A 75 -9.42 8.59 19.78
N GLY A 76 -10.48 8.50 18.97
CA GLY A 76 -11.50 9.54 18.90
C GLY A 76 -12.33 9.61 20.21
N THR A 77 -12.37 10.78 20.83
CA THR A 77 -13.18 11.04 22.02
C THR A 77 -14.45 11.77 21.63
N ALA A 78 -15.60 11.23 21.96
CA ALA A 78 -16.90 11.88 21.70
C ALA A 78 -17.10 13.05 22.68
N VAL A 79 -17.53 14.21 22.18
CA VAL A 79 -17.87 15.39 23.00
C VAL A 79 -19.09 16.10 22.42
N THR A 80 -19.95 16.61 23.29
CA THR A 80 -21.06 17.48 22.91
C THR A 80 -20.70 18.94 23.20
N ALA A 81 -20.70 19.77 22.17
CA ALA A 81 -20.52 21.21 22.32
C ALA A 81 -21.90 21.91 22.50
N GLU A 82 -22.08 22.59 23.63
CA GLU A 82 -23.30 23.33 23.93
C GLU A 82 -23.10 24.82 23.70
N THR A 83 -24.13 25.48 23.16
CA THR A 83 -24.09 26.93 22.89
C THR A 83 -23.79 27.74 24.15
N GLY A 84 -22.76 28.59 24.08
CA GLY A 84 -22.39 29.51 25.16
C GLY A 84 -21.72 28.84 26.36
N ARG A 85 -21.47 27.54 26.33
CA ARG A 85 -20.75 26.81 27.37
C ARG A 85 -19.35 26.42 26.95
N THR A 86 -18.49 26.20 27.97
CA THR A 86 -17.18 25.61 27.79
C THR A 86 -17.26 24.11 28.18
N ASN A 87 -17.06 23.25 27.20
CA ASN A 87 -17.00 21.82 27.40
C ASN A 87 -15.53 21.42 27.51
N ARG A 88 -15.15 20.81 28.63
CA ARG A 88 -13.77 20.39 28.90
C ARG A 88 -13.62 18.90 28.72
N ILE A 89 -12.58 18.50 28.00
CA ILE A 89 -12.16 17.11 27.85
C ILE A 89 -10.66 16.98 28.05
N GLU A 90 -10.23 15.82 28.52
CA GLU A 90 -8.84 15.47 28.67
C GLU A 90 -8.50 14.35 27.69
N ILE A 91 -7.40 14.47 26.99
CA ILE A 91 -6.89 13.46 26.06
C ILE A 91 -5.47 13.12 26.46
N GLU A 92 -5.24 11.86 26.75
CA GLU A 92 -3.92 11.32 27.03
C GLU A 92 -3.28 10.77 25.75
N LEU A 93 -2.02 11.12 25.51
CA LEU A 93 -1.22 10.56 24.42
C LEU A 93 -0.16 9.62 24.97
N ASN A 94 -0.11 8.41 24.42
CA ASN A 94 1.02 7.52 24.66
C ASN A 94 2.28 8.14 24.05
N PRO A 95 3.48 7.94 24.64
CA PRO A 95 4.71 8.24 23.94
C PRO A 95 4.74 7.44 22.64
N PRO A 96 5.33 7.99 21.55
CA PRO A 96 5.45 7.25 20.30
C PRO A 96 6.20 5.94 20.55
N PRO A 97 5.70 4.82 20.02
CA PRO A 97 6.43 3.55 20.07
C PRO A 97 7.84 3.73 19.49
N ARG A 98 8.80 2.99 20.04
CA ARG A 98 10.20 3.06 19.62
C ARG A 98 10.73 1.66 19.41
N ILE A 99 11.63 1.53 18.44
CA ILE A 99 12.42 0.32 18.22
C ILE A 99 13.85 0.66 18.59
N ALA A 100 14.42 -0.09 19.53
CA ALA A 100 15.81 0.05 19.94
C ALA A 100 16.61 -1.20 19.58
N GLY A 101 17.91 -1.06 19.34
CA GLY A 101 18.76 -2.20 19.05
C GLY A 101 20.19 -1.81 18.72
N VAL A 102 20.94 -2.76 18.20
CA VAL A 102 22.33 -2.58 17.79
C VAL A 102 22.49 -3.02 16.33
N VAL A 103 23.20 -2.24 15.54
CA VAL A 103 23.60 -2.62 14.19
C VAL A 103 25.03 -3.13 14.18
N ARG A 104 25.26 -4.30 13.61
CA ARG A 104 26.55 -4.95 13.49
C ARG A 104 26.84 -5.32 12.03
N ASP A 105 28.11 -5.34 11.68
CA ASP A 105 28.56 -5.87 10.39
C ASP A 105 28.62 -7.41 10.40
N PRO A 106 28.96 -8.06 9.26
CA PRO A 106 29.06 -9.53 9.20
C PRO A 106 30.07 -10.15 10.17
N SER A 107 31.09 -9.39 10.62
CA SER A 107 32.05 -9.85 11.61
C SER A 107 31.55 -9.73 13.05
N GLY A 108 30.40 -9.06 13.26
CA GLY A 108 29.86 -8.76 14.58
C GLY A 108 30.32 -7.43 15.17
N THR A 109 31.09 -6.66 14.41
CA THR A 109 31.57 -5.34 14.81
C THR A 109 30.43 -4.32 14.77
N ALA A 110 30.33 -3.48 15.81
CA ALA A 110 29.31 -2.43 15.87
C ALA A 110 29.51 -1.39 14.76
N MET A 111 28.40 -0.90 14.19
CA MET A 111 28.35 0.04 13.06
C MET A 111 27.96 1.44 13.53
N PRO A 112 28.90 2.35 13.83
CA PRO A 112 28.56 3.72 14.22
C PRO A 112 28.17 4.58 13.01
N GLY A 113 27.30 5.58 13.25
CA GLY A 113 26.92 6.58 12.25
C GLY A 113 26.06 6.06 11.10
N LEU A 114 25.56 4.84 11.17
CA LEU A 114 24.75 4.23 10.13
C LEU A 114 23.30 4.72 10.22
N ALA A 115 22.76 5.15 9.09
CA ALA A 115 21.37 5.57 8.98
C ALA A 115 20.41 4.38 8.97
N LEU A 116 19.29 4.54 9.69
CA LEU A 116 18.19 3.59 9.70
C LEU A 116 16.93 4.23 9.14
N THR A 117 16.17 3.44 8.42
CA THR A 117 14.92 3.87 7.77
C THR A 117 13.82 2.84 7.96
N VAL A 118 12.62 3.28 8.31
CA VAL A 118 11.42 2.45 8.20
C VAL A 118 10.88 2.55 6.78
N PHE A 119 10.65 1.44 6.15
CA PHE A 119 10.12 1.35 4.80
C PHE A 119 8.75 0.65 4.80
N PRO A 120 7.78 1.07 3.96
CA PRO A 120 7.83 2.21 3.06
C PRO A 120 7.83 3.56 3.81
N GLN A 121 8.51 4.54 3.22
CA GLN A 121 8.52 5.89 3.77
C GLN A 121 7.22 6.60 3.41
N TRP A 122 6.38 6.91 4.40
CA TRP A 122 5.16 7.67 4.23
C TRP A 122 5.35 9.08 4.81
N GLY A 123 5.48 10.04 3.92
CA GLY A 123 5.66 11.43 4.28
C GLY A 123 7.11 11.81 4.64
N ARG A 124 7.34 13.04 5.08
CA ARG A 124 8.67 13.49 5.54
C ARG A 124 9.05 12.71 6.79
N SER A 125 10.17 12.00 6.72
CA SER A 125 10.80 11.42 7.91
C SER A 125 11.17 12.57 8.87
N GLU A 126 10.79 12.44 10.13
CA GLU A 126 11.29 13.31 11.19
C GLU A 126 12.75 12.95 11.47
N GLY A 127 13.66 13.47 10.66
CA GLY A 127 15.10 13.28 10.84
C GLY A 127 15.59 11.86 10.55
N GLU A 128 16.80 11.78 10.08
CA GLU A 128 17.53 10.53 9.88
C GLU A 128 18.04 10.03 11.23
N VAL A 129 17.57 8.87 11.68
CA VAL A 129 18.11 8.22 12.89
C VAL A 129 19.40 7.50 12.52
N LYS A 130 20.47 7.81 13.27
CA LYS A 130 21.79 7.18 13.08
C LYS A 130 22.20 6.41 14.33
N THR A 131 22.98 5.37 14.12
CA THR A 131 23.58 4.62 15.22
C THR A 131 24.65 5.47 15.97
N ASP A 132 24.74 5.28 17.28
CA ASP A 132 25.76 5.89 18.13
C ASP A 132 27.15 5.25 17.93
N ALA A 133 28.16 5.70 18.70
CA ALA A 133 29.53 5.16 18.66
C ALA A 133 29.63 3.66 19.00
N ARG A 134 28.58 3.06 19.60
CA ARG A 134 28.50 1.64 19.93
C ARG A 134 27.57 0.87 18.99
N GLY A 135 27.15 1.50 17.88
CA GLY A 135 26.21 0.94 16.92
C GLY A 135 24.77 0.84 17.43
N ARG A 136 24.42 1.49 18.55
CA ARG A 136 23.07 1.48 19.12
C ARG A 136 22.20 2.52 18.44
N TYR A 137 20.91 2.22 18.32
CA TYR A 137 19.92 3.14 17.82
C TYR A 137 18.64 3.07 18.65
N GLU A 138 17.89 4.15 18.60
CA GLU A 138 16.53 4.24 19.10
C GLU A 138 15.70 5.03 18.08
N LEU A 139 14.77 4.35 17.41
CA LEU A 139 14.00 4.90 16.31
C LEU A 139 12.53 4.98 16.69
N PRO A 140 11.93 6.19 16.72
CA PRO A 140 10.49 6.33 16.89
C PRO A 140 9.77 5.87 15.62
N TRP A 141 8.68 5.11 15.78
CA TRP A 141 7.88 4.68 14.66
C TRP A 141 6.40 4.61 15.01
N ASP A 142 5.54 4.61 14.02
CA ASP A 142 4.08 4.59 14.19
C ASP A 142 3.49 3.35 13.50
N PRO A 143 3.22 2.26 14.25
CA PRO A 143 2.65 1.06 13.68
C PRO A 143 1.23 1.28 13.11
N GLN A 144 0.49 2.29 13.59
CA GLN A 144 -0.86 2.59 13.11
C GLN A 144 -0.87 3.14 11.67
N ARG A 145 0.22 3.73 11.21
CA ARG A 145 0.36 4.13 9.80
C ARG A 145 0.31 2.94 8.84
N PHE A 146 0.63 1.76 9.31
CA PHE A 146 0.63 0.51 8.56
C PHE A 146 -0.57 -0.38 8.90
N GLY A 147 -1.35 -0.01 9.91
CA GLY A 147 -2.56 -0.70 10.34
C GLY A 147 -3.64 -0.61 9.25
N GLY A 148 -4.14 -1.76 8.79
CA GLY A 148 -5.12 -1.86 7.71
C GLY A 148 -4.53 -1.82 6.30
N SER A 149 -3.22 -1.60 6.13
CA SER A 149 -2.54 -1.79 4.85
C SER A 149 -2.04 -3.23 4.74
N MET A 150 -2.09 -3.79 3.53
CA MET A 150 -1.49 -5.11 3.22
C MET A 150 0.04 -5.04 3.13
N GLN A 151 0.66 -4.03 3.75
CA GLN A 151 2.09 -3.77 3.69
C GLN A 151 2.74 -4.16 5.00
N THR A 152 3.78 -4.97 4.92
CA THR A 152 4.64 -5.27 6.07
C THR A 152 5.77 -4.25 6.10
N PRO A 153 5.88 -3.39 7.12
CA PRO A 153 6.99 -2.45 7.21
C PRO A 153 8.31 -3.18 7.46
N TYR A 154 9.41 -2.59 6.97
CA TYR A 154 10.77 -3.06 7.19
C TYR A 154 11.58 -1.99 7.92
N LEU A 155 12.42 -2.42 8.86
CA LEU A 155 13.54 -1.60 9.31
C LEU A 155 14.74 -1.92 8.43
N ILE A 156 15.30 -0.90 7.78
CA ILE A 156 16.39 -1.01 6.82
C ILE A 156 17.61 -0.27 7.36
N ALA A 157 18.78 -0.91 7.26
CA ALA A 157 20.08 -0.30 7.48
C ALA A 157 21.02 -0.63 6.30
N ARG A 158 21.78 0.35 5.80
CA ARG A 158 22.65 0.21 4.62
C ARG A 158 23.97 0.91 4.81
N ASP A 159 25.05 0.24 4.44
CA ASP A 159 26.38 0.84 4.20
C ASP A 159 26.69 0.70 2.70
N VAL A 160 26.37 1.75 1.96
CA VAL A 160 26.58 1.78 0.50
C VAL A 160 28.05 1.65 0.15
N GLY A 161 28.95 2.25 0.94
CA GLY A 161 30.38 2.23 0.68
C GLY A 161 31.01 0.84 0.77
N ARG A 162 30.49 -0.03 1.64
CA ARG A 162 30.95 -1.42 1.81
C ARG A 162 30.03 -2.45 1.17
N ASN A 163 29.00 -2.02 0.46
CA ASN A 163 27.95 -2.87 -0.09
C ASN A 163 27.37 -3.83 0.97
N LEU A 164 26.98 -3.30 2.13
CA LEU A 164 26.34 -4.06 3.19
C LEU A 164 24.92 -3.55 3.42
N ALA A 165 23.99 -4.45 3.65
CA ALA A 165 22.59 -4.09 3.89
C ALA A 165 21.89 -5.11 4.77
N ALA A 166 20.84 -4.65 5.47
CA ALA A 166 19.86 -5.50 6.15
C ALA A 166 18.47 -4.89 6.01
N ALA A 167 17.45 -5.72 5.89
CA ALA A 167 16.06 -5.33 6.02
C ALA A 167 15.33 -6.39 6.84
N GLN A 168 14.73 -5.97 7.93
CA GLN A 168 14.00 -6.85 8.83
C GLN A 168 12.56 -6.39 8.96
N ASP A 169 11.62 -7.34 8.88
CA ASP A 169 10.20 -7.06 9.11
C ASP A 169 9.97 -6.57 10.54
N ILE A 170 9.12 -5.56 10.68
CA ILE A 170 8.70 -5.03 11.97
C ILE A 170 7.17 -5.00 12.02
N ASP A 171 6.63 -5.05 13.23
CA ASP A 171 5.21 -4.98 13.53
C ASP A 171 4.94 -4.13 14.79
N ALA A 172 3.66 -3.99 15.16
CA ALA A 172 3.25 -3.18 16.30
C ALA A 172 3.85 -3.65 17.64
N SER A 173 4.28 -4.89 17.75
CA SER A 173 4.90 -5.46 18.95
C SER A 173 6.42 -5.30 19.00
N THR A 174 7.03 -4.88 17.89
CA THR A 174 8.48 -4.75 17.78
C THR A 174 8.99 -3.56 18.57
N THR A 175 9.64 -3.81 19.69
CA THR A 175 10.27 -2.78 20.56
C THR A 175 11.79 -2.89 20.60
N THR A 176 12.33 -4.07 20.32
CA THR A 176 13.78 -4.32 20.25
C THR A 176 14.09 -5.11 18.99
N LEU A 177 15.15 -4.71 18.28
CA LEU A 177 15.58 -5.38 17.04
C LEU A 177 17.06 -5.12 16.80
N ASP A 178 17.89 -6.15 16.92
CA ASP A 178 19.28 -6.10 16.49
C ASP A 178 19.38 -6.42 14.99
N LEU A 179 20.14 -5.62 14.28
CA LEU A 179 20.40 -5.81 12.84
C LEU A 179 21.83 -6.29 12.62
N ARG A 180 21.98 -7.34 11.84
CA ARG A 180 23.26 -7.76 11.29
C ARG A 180 23.25 -7.49 9.78
N LEU A 181 24.14 -6.63 9.33
CA LEU A 181 24.32 -6.38 7.91
C LEU A 181 24.94 -7.61 7.23
N GLU A 182 24.52 -7.84 6.01
CA GLU A 182 25.05 -8.89 5.13
C GLU A 182 25.55 -8.24 3.83
N PRO A 183 26.33 -8.96 3.01
CA PRO A 183 26.67 -8.49 1.68
C PRO A 183 25.39 -8.13 0.91
N GLY A 184 25.28 -6.88 0.49
CA GLY A 184 24.13 -6.37 -0.23
C GLY A 184 24.06 -6.93 -1.65
N LEU A 185 22.86 -7.05 -2.14
CA LEU A 185 22.60 -7.37 -3.55
C LEU A 185 23.11 -6.22 -4.41
N VAL A 186 23.83 -6.55 -5.47
CA VAL A 186 24.29 -5.65 -6.52
C VAL A 186 23.54 -5.96 -7.80
N VAL A 187 22.88 -4.97 -8.37
CA VAL A 187 22.18 -5.11 -9.65
C VAL A 187 22.89 -4.23 -10.67
N VAL A 188 23.33 -4.82 -11.75
CA VAL A 188 23.96 -4.14 -12.86
C VAL A 188 23.14 -4.29 -14.12
N GLY A 189 23.15 -3.28 -14.95
CA GLY A 189 22.43 -3.31 -16.22
C GLY A 189 22.91 -2.21 -17.16
N ARG A 190 22.26 -2.15 -18.30
CA ARG A 190 22.51 -1.17 -19.34
C ARG A 190 21.21 -0.64 -19.89
N VAL A 191 21.16 0.65 -20.17
CA VAL A 191 20.04 1.30 -20.84
C VAL A 191 20.46 1.64 -22.27
N GLU A 192 19.66 1.24 -23.25
CA GLU A 192 19.92 1.47 -24.68
C GLU A 192 18.63 1.74 -25.43
N ASP A 193 18.75 2.26 -26.66
CA ASP A 193 17.61 2.41 -27.55
C ASP A 193 17.33 1.11 -28.34
N VAL A 194 16.28 1.12 -29.13
CA VAL A 194 15.85 -0.03 -29.98
C VAL A 194 16.89 -0.46 -31.02
N HIS A 195 17.93 0.33 -31.24
CA HIS A 195 19.04 0.03 -32.15
C HIS A 195 20.31 -0.42 -31.41
N GLY A 196 20.24 -0.63 -30.09
CA GLY A 196 21.36 -1.01 -29.24
C GLY A 196 22.34 0.13 -28.92
N LYS A 197 21.97 1.38 -29.22
CA LYS A 197 22.78 2.55 -28.88
C LYS A 197 22.67 2.86 -27.38
N PRO A 198 23.81 2.94 -26.66
CA PRO A 198 23.80 3.26 -25.22
C PRO A 198 23.17 4.63 -24.95
N LEU A 199 22.35 4.69 -23.92
CA LEU A 199 21.77 5.94 -23.43
C LEU A 199 22.50 6.41 -22.18
N SER A 200 23.38 7.40 -22.35
CA SER A 200 24.07 8.04 -21.23
C SER A 200 23.15 9.00 -20.48
N ASN A 201 23.41 9.17 -19.16
CA ASN A 201 22.62 10.02 -18.28
C ASN A 201 21.12 9.64 -18.22
N ALA A 202 20.77 8.42 -18.60
CA ALA A 202 19.44 7.88 -18.35
C ALA A 202 19.19 7.76 -16.85
N SER A 203 17.94 7.85 -16.44
CA SER A 203 17.52 7.80 -15.04
C SER A 203 17.04 6.40 -14.71
N VAL A 204 17.67 5.71 -13.77
CA VAL A 204 17.24 4.41 -13.26
C VAL A 204 16.81 4.57 -11.82
N ARG A 205 15.55 4.26 -11.53
CA ARG A 205 14.96 4.29 -10.19
C ARG A 205 14.73 2.88 -9.70
N VAL A 206 15.11 2.64 -8.46
CA VAL A 206 14.88 1.36 -7.78
C VAL A 206 13.66 1.52 -6.88
N TYR A 207 12.75 0.56 -6.96
CA TYR A 207 11.61 0.44 -6.08
C TYR A 207 11.75 -0.84 -5.25
N LEU A 208 11.57 -0.72 -3.96
CA LEU A 208 11.45 -1.86 -3.04
C LEU A 208 9.96 -2.13 -2.83
N TRP A 209 9.57 -3.40 -2.85
CA TRP A 209 8.19 -3.81 -2.68
C TRP A 209 7.93 -4.30 -1.25
N SER A 210 6.80 -3.86 -0.69
CA SER A 210 6.21 -4.37 0.54
C SER A 210 4.79 -4.80 0.24
N GLY A 211 4.54 -6.10 0.23
CA GLY A 211 3.29 -6.64 -0.31
C GLY A 211 3.07 -6.23 -1.77
N ASN A 212 1.91 -5.67 -2.07
CA ASN A 212 1.53 -5.23 -3.43
C ASN A 212 1.90 -3.78 -3.74
N SER A 213 2.62 -3.10 -2.87
CA SER A 213 2.98 -1.69 -3.07
C SER A 213 4.50 -1.52 -3.14
N GLY A 214 4.96 -0.94 -4.26
CA GLY A 214 6.34 -0.53 -4.45
C GLY A 214 6.53 0.93 -4.05
N SER A 215 7.58 1.22 -3.30
CA SER A 215 8.00 2.59 -2.99
C SER A 215 9.43 2.81 -3.42
N GLN A 216 9.75 4.03 -3.80
CA GLN A 216 11.09 4.39 -4.23
C GLN A 216 12.11 4.07 -3.11
N PHE A 217 13.18 3.36 -3.46
CA PHE A 217 14.16 2.85 -2.50
C PHE A 217 15.23 3.90 -2.15
N ASP A 218 15.70 4.64 -3.15
CA ASP A 218 16.67 5.73 -2.99
C ASP A 218 16.04 7.07 -3.40
N GLU A 219 16.39 8.16 -2.70
CA GLU A 219 15.86 9.49 -3.03
C GLU A 219 16.23 9.95 -4.44
N LYS A 220 17.42 9.61 -4.89
CA LYS A 220 17.94 10.03 -6.19
C LYS A 220 18.01 8.84 -7.15
N PRO A 221 17.65 9.05 -8.42
CA PRO A 221 17.85 8.03 -9.42
C PRO A 221 19.34 7.82 -9.69
N ILE A 222 19.72 6.60 -10.01
CA ILE A 222 21.02 6.26 -10.56
C ILE A 222 21.10 6.84 -11.96
N ARG A 223 22.26 7.38 -12.36
CA ARG A 223 22.50 7.87 -13.70
C ARG A 223 23.41 6.93 -14.44
N THR A 224 23.05 6.60 -15.68
CA THR A 224 23.89 5.76 -16.52
C THR A 224 25.15 6.49 -16.98
N ASP A 225 26.24 5.75 -17.13
CA ASP A 225 27.52 6.23 -17.67
C ASP A 225 27.46 6.43 -19.21
N ALA A 226 28.62 6.78 -19.81
CA ALA A 226 28.73 7.00 -21.24
C ALA A 226 28.44 5.74 -22.09
N GLN A 227 28.54 4.57 -21.51
CA GLN A 227 28.22 3.27 -22.11
C GLN A 227 26.80 2.80 -21.77
N GLY A 228 25.98 3.66 -21.18
CA GLY A 228 24.62 3.35 -20.75
C GLY A 228 24.53 2.44 -19.53
N ARG A 229 25.63 2.17 -18.80
CA ARG A 229 25.69 1.24 -17.69
C ARG A 229 25.24 1.89 -16.39
N PHE A 230 24.62 1.10 -15.53
CA PHE A 230 24.28 1.49 -14.16
C PHE A 230 24.59 0.36 -13.19
N GLU A 231 24.76 0.72 -11.92
CA GLU A 231 24.93 -0.24 -10.83
C GLU A 231 24.14 0.25 -9.60
N ALA A 232 23.25 -0.60 -9.08
CA ALA A 232 22.55 -0.41 -7.82
C ALA A 232 23.19 -1.32 -6.76
N THR A 233 23.59 -0.77 -5.61
CA THR A 233 24.32 -1.48 -4.56
C THR A 233 23.66 -1.39 -3.20
N ALA A 234 24.13 -2.19 -2.26
CA ALA A 234 23.64 -2.24 -0.89
C ALA A 234 22.12 -2.43 -0.80
N MET A 235 21.58 -3.22 -1.69
CA MET A 235 20.17 -3.62 -1.66
C MET A 235 20.03 -4.81 -0.70
N PRO A 236 19.15 -4.74 0.32
CA PRO A 236 18.92 -5.87 1.21
C PRO A 236 18.54 -7.13 0.43
N PRO A 237 19.24 -8.28 0.64
CA PRO A 237 18.90 -9.52 -0.03
C PRO A 237 17.54 -10.08 0.45
N GLY A 238 16.95 -10.99 -0.31
CA GLY A 238 15.67 -11.63 0.03
C GLY A 238 14.48 -10.65 0.01
N ARG A 239 14.53 -9.63 -0.85
CA ARG A 239 13.46 -8.65 -1.04
C ARG A 239 13.13 -8.51 -2.52
N LYS A 240 11.88 -8.16 -2.80
CA LYS A 240 11.40 -7.90 -4.16
C LYS A 240 11.70 -6.45 -4.56
N TYR A 241 12.28 -6.28 -5.73
CA TYR A 241 12.56 -4.97 -6.31
C TYR A 241 12.01 -4.86 -7.72
N SER A 242 11.84 -3.63 -8.18
CA SER A 242 11.72 -3.31 -9.60
C SER A 242 12.57 -2.09 -9.93
N LEU A 243 13.03 -2.04 -11.17
CA LEU A 243 13.75 -0.89 -11.70
C LEU A 243 12.91 -0.24 -12.80
N ASP A 244 12.91 1.08 -12.82
CA ASP A 244 12.30 1.89 -13.86
C ASP A 244 13.36 2.75 -14.52
N ALA A 245 13.63 2.51 -15.79
CA ALA A 245 14.60 3.25 -16.59
C ALA A 245 13.87 4.23 -17.51
N THR A 246 14.32 5.48 -17.54
CA THR A 246 13.79 6.55 -18.37
C THR A 246 14.92 7.42 -18.93
N ALA A 247 14.71 8.01 -20.11
CA ALA A 247 15.64 8.99 -20.68
C ALA A 247 14.88 10.09 -21.41
N LYS A 248 15.45 11.26 -21.51
CA LYS A 248 14.83 12.40 -22.23
C LYS A 248 14.64 12.06 -23.71
N GLY A 249 13.44 12.23 -24.23
CA GLY A 249 13.08 11.90 -25.61
C GLY A 249 12.86 10.42 -25.85
N TYR A 250 12.74 9.63 -24.78
CA TYR A 250 12.47 8.20 -24.83
C TYR A 250 11.33 7.82 -23.87
N GLY A 251 10.81 6.64 -24.04
CA GLY A 251 9.85 6.05 -23.11
C GLY A 251 10.47 5.50 -21.83
N SER A 252 9.82 4.50 -21.27
CA SER A 252 10.26 3.83 -20.05
C SER A 252 10.45 2.32 -20.27
N ALA A 253 11.30 1.71 -19.46
CA ALA A 253 11.40 0.26 -19.33
C ALA A 253 11.37 -0.10 -17.85
N ASN A 254 10.66 -1.17 -17.52
CA ASN A 254 10.55 -1.67 -16.15
C ASN A 254 11.04 -3.11 -16.09
N GLU A 255 11.95 -3.39 -15.15
CA GLU A 255 12.50 -4.70 -14.89
C GLU A 255 12.20 -5.13 -13.45
N ASN A 256 11.79 -6.38 -13.27
CA ASN A 256 11.51 -6.95 -11.94
C ASN A 256 12.68 -7.83 -11.50
N ILE A 257 13.02 -7.72 -10.23
CA ILE A 257 14.02 -8.54 -9.55
C ILE A 257 13.30 -9.30 -8.45
N LEU A 258 13.29 -10.63 -8.55
CA LEU A 258 12.62 -11.51 -7.61
C LEU A 258 13.41 -11.65 -6.31
N GLU A 259 12.72 -12.09 -5.26
CA GLU A 259 13.27 -12.24 -3.90
C GLU A 259 14.35 -13.33 -3.82
N ASP A 260 14.32 -14.32 -4.71
CA ASP A 260 15.07 -15.56 -4.62
C ASP A 260 16.37 -15.54 -5.46
N ALA A 261 17.02 -14.39 -5.56
CA ALA A 261 18.31 -14.32 -6.24
C ALA A 261 19.34 -15.20 -5.51
N GLU A 262 19.76 -16.27 -6.13
CA GLU A 262 20.79 -17.20 -5.59
C GLU A 262 22.18 -16.54 -5.44
N THR A 263 22.36 -15.35 -6.03
CA THR A 263 23.63 -14.64 -6.05
C THR A 263 23.47 -13.21 -5.55
N ASN A 264 24.52 -12.67 -4.90
CA ASN A 264 24.55 -11.27 -4.48
C ASN A 264 24.81 -10.29 -5.64
N ARG A 265 24.89 -10.77 -6.89
CA ARG A 265 25.06 -9.94 -8.08
C ARG A 265 24.19 -10.44 -9.21
N ILE A 266 23.32 -9.55 -9.70
CA ILE A 266 22.41 -9.80 -10.81
C ILE A 266 22.80 -8.90 -11.98
N GLU A 267 22.98 -9.51 -13.15
CA GLU A 267 23.13 -8.78 -14.41
C GLU A 267 21.81 -8.83 -15.16
N LEU A 268 21.19 -7.66 -15.35
CA LEU A 268 19.91 -7.54 -16.05
C LEU A 268 20.14 -7.55 -17.57
N PRO A 269 19.19 -8.06 -18.34
CA PRO A 269 19.16 -7.81 -19.79
C PRO A 269 19.13 -6.29 -20.04
N PRO A 270 19.54 -5.83 -21.24
CA PRO A 270 19.47 -4.43 -21.57
C PRO A 270 18.06 -3.85 -21.42
N CYS A 271 17.93 -2.74 -20.69
CA CYS A 271 16.70 -1.97 -20.61
C CYS A 271 16.55 -1.17 -21.91
N VAL A 272 15.68 -1.63 -22.81
CA VAL A 272 15.51 -1.02 -24.14
C VAL A 272 14.41 0.04 -24.10
N LEU A 273 14.76 1.30 -24.43
CA LEU A 273 13.82 2.41 -24.47
C LEU A 273 13.45 2.74 -25.93
N LYS A 274 12.17 2.92 -26.18
CA LYS A 274 11.63 3.41 -27.47
C LYS A 274 11.84 4.91 -27.57
N VAL A 275 12.10 5.42 -28.80
CA VAL A 275 12.13 6.86 -29.04
C VAL A 275 10.72 7.44 -28.90
N ALA A 276 10.62 8.60 -28.25
CA ALA A 276 9.36 9.31 -28.03
C ALA A 276 9.31 10.54 -28.95
N ASP A 277 9.13 10.31 -30.24
CA ASP A 277 9.13 11.33 -31.31
C ASP A 277 7.74 11.57 -31.93
N LEU A 278 6.74 10.82 -31.47
CA LEU A 278 5.35 10.97 -31.90
C LEU A 278 4.58 11.90 -30.94
N LYS A 279 3.34 12.18 -31.31
CA LYS A 279 2.48 13.13 -30.59
C LYS A 279 1.10 12.51 -30.38
N VAL A 280 0.44 12.94 -29.31
CA VAL A 280 -1.00 12.69 -29.10
C VAL A 280 -1.65 14.00 -28.69
N ALA A 281 -2.74 14.34 -29.34
CA ALA A 281 -3.48 15.57 -29.06
C ALA A 281 -4.99 15.34 -29.12
N GLY A 282 -5.73 16.24 -28.51
CA GLY A 282 -7.20 16.13 -28.52
C GLY A 282 -7.85 17.21 -27.67
N GLU A 283 -9.08 16.98 -27.32
CA GLU A 283 -9.88 17.87 -26.50
C GLU A 283 -10.59 17.11 -25.37
N VAL A 284 -10.86 17.83 -24.31
CA VAL A 284 -11.65 17.36 -23.16
C VAL A 284 -12.96 18.11 -23.14
N VAL A 285 -14.08 17.39 -23.13
CA VAL A 285 -15.43 17.95 -23.10
C VAL A 285 -16.21 17.43 -21.88
N ASP A 286 -17.18 18.20 -21.42
CA ASP A 286 -18.10 17.78 -20.36
C ASP A 286 -19.29 16.97 -20.94
N ALA A 287 -20.26 16.62 -20.08
CA ALA A 287 -21.46 15.89 -20.50
C ALA A 287 -22.37 16.67 -21.45
N ASP A 288 -22.22 17.99 -21.55
CA ASP A 288 -22.95 18.86 -22.46
C ASP A 288 -22.12 19.19 -23.74
N GLU A 289 -21.06 18.43 -24.02
CA GLU A 289 -20.11 18.63 -25.13
C GLU A 289 -19.39 19.99 -25.11
N LYS A 290 -19.30 20.65 -23.95
CA LYS A 290 -18.58 21.91 -23.80
C LYS A 290 -17.12 21.67 -23.44
N PRO A 291 -16.19 22.46 -24.04
CA PRO A 291 -14.76 22.33 -23.73
C PRO A 291 -14.45 22.55 -22.24
N VAL A 292 -13.61 21.71 -21.66
CA VAL A 292 -13.18 21.81 -20.26
C VAL A 292 -11.76 22.37 -20.18
N ALA A 293 -11.65 23.62 -19.79
CA ALA A 293 -10.36 24.30 -19.61
C ALA A 293 -9.67 23.90 -18.29
N ARG A 294 -8.32 23.92 -18.29
CA ARG A 294 -7.46 23.65 -17.13
C ARG A 294 -7.64 22.28 -16.49
N ALA A 295 -8.23 21.32 -17.21
CA ALA A 295 -8.26 19.92 -16.80
C ALA A 295 -6.85 19.32 -16.86
N ASN A 296 -6.51 18.47 -15.90
CA ASN A 296 -5.22 17.80 -15.89
C ASN A 296 -5.34 16.47 -16.62
N VAL A 297 -4.66 16.35 -17.75
CA VAL A 297 -4.62 15.15 -18.59
C VAL A 297 -3.34 14.41 -18.27
N HIS A 298 -3.45 13.17 -17.82
CA HIS A 298 -2.33 12.26 -17.58
C HIS A 298 -2.24 11.25 -18.73
N MET A 299 -1.04 11.03 -19.21
CA MET A 299 -0.72 10.00 -20.20
C MET A 299 0.15 8.94 -19.56
N TYR A 300 -0.20 7.67 -19.81
CA TYR A 300 0.57 6.52 -19.38
C TYR A 300 0.36 5.34 -20.34
N GLY A 301 1.25 4.37 -20.28
CA GLY A 301 1.21 3.16 -21.11
C GLY A 301 2.50 2.35 -20.99
N GLN A 302 2.45 1.12 -21.43
CA GLN A 302 3.62 0.26 -21.40
C GLN A 302 4.70 0.80 -22.36
N GLY A 303 5.88 1.08 -21.82
CA GLY A 303 7.00 1.64 -22.60
C GLY A 303 6.81 3.09 -23.03
N GLN A 304 5.79 3.76 -22.51
CA GLN A 304 5.53 5.18 -22.80
C GLN A 304 6.20 6.09 -21.76
N PRO A 305 6.48 7.36 -22.11
CA PRO A 305 6.78 8.36 -21.11
C PRO A 305 5.53 8.61 -20.25
N ASN A 306 5.71 8.65 -18.94
CA ASN A 306 4.64 9.12 -18.04
C ASN A 306 4.65 10.65 -18.00
N GLY A 307 3.54 11.29 -18.33
CA GLY A 307 3.46 12.73 -18.38
C GLY A 307 2.08 13.27 -18.06
N SER A 308 2.02 14.57 -17.79
CA SER A 308 0.76 15.28 -17.62
C SER A 308 0.81 16.66 -18.26
N VAL A 309 -0.30 17.07 -18.85
CA VAL A 309 -0.51 18.39 -19.44
C VAL A 309 -1.84 18.96 -18.98
N ARG A 310 -1.98 20.28 -19.01
CA ARG A 310 -3.28 20.93 -18.76
C ARG A 310 -3.92 21.35 -20.06
N THR A 311 -5.24 21.22 -20.13
CA THR A 311 -6.01 21.73 -21.26
C THR A 311 -5.97 23.27 -21.32
N ASP A 312 -5.97 23.80 -22.55
CA ASP A 312 -6.10 25.23 -22.80
C ASP A 312 -7.55 25.72 -22.57
N ASP A 313 -7.80 27.02 -22.83
CA ASP A 313 -9.15 27.62 -22.64
C ASP A 313 -10.20 27.04 -23.61
N LYS A 314 -9.80 26.29 -24.63
CA LYS A 314 -10.67 25.58 -25.57
C LYS A 314 -10.74 24.08 -25.28
N GLY A 315 -10.29 23.66 -24.07
CA GLY A 315 -10.30 22.24 -23.67
C GLY A 315 -9.25 21.38 -24.38
N ARG A 316 -8.30 21.93 -25.12
CA ARG A 316 -7.35 21.16 -25.94
C ARG A 316 -6.12 20.80 -25.13
N PHE A 317 -5.60 19.59 -25.36
CA PHE A 317 -4.35 19.09 -24.80
C PHE A 317 -3.42 18.56 -25.89
N ARG A 318 -2.12 18.45 -25.57
CA ARG A 318 -1.12 17.89 -26.47
C ARG A 318 0.07 17.35 -25.71
N PHE A 319 0.45 16.13 -26.04
CA PHE A 319 1.70 15.49 -25.67
C PHE A 319 2.65 15.48 -26.86
N GLU A 320 3.86 15.96 -26.70
CA GLU A 320 4.86 16.07 -27.77
C GLU A 320 5.82 14.88 -27.79
N GLU A 321 5.98 14.17 -26.69
CA GLU A 321 6.87 13.02 -26.52
C GLU A 321 6.01 11.78 -26.29
N VAL A 322 5.77 10.98 -27.32
CA VAL A 322 5.00 9.73 -27.28
C VAL A 322 5.76 8.67 -28.07
N CYS A 323 5.89 7.48 -27.53
CA CYS A 323 6.48 6.35 -28.24
C CYS A 323 5.44 5.64 -29.10
N GLU A 324 5.88 4.94 -30.12
CA GLU A 324 5.02 4.07 -30.94
C GLU A 324 4.23 3.09 -30.07
N GLY A 325 2.93 2.99 -30.34
CA GLY A 325 1.98 2.09 -29.69
C GLY A 325 0.86 2.85 -28.98
N SER A 326 0.08 2.10 -28.20
CA SER A 326 -1.10 2.68 -27.55
C SER A 326 -0.76 3.41 -26.26
N VAL A 327 -1.51 4.47 -25.98
CA VAL A 327 -1.46 5.24 -24.76
C VAL A 327 -2.82 5.26 -24.07
N GLN A 328 -2.81 5.36 -22.77
CA GLN A 328 -3.98 5.64 -21.97
C GLN A 328 -3.93 7.07 -21.49
N LEU A 329 -5.05 7.75 -21.60
CA LEU A 329 -5.24 9.12 -21.17
C LEU A 329 -6.27 9.13 -20.06
N SER A 330 -5.95 9.75 -18.94
CA SER A 330 -6.91 9.98 -17.86
C SER A 330 -6.99 11.46 -17.54
N VAL A 331 -8.19 11.94 -17.30
CA VAL A 331 -8.44 13.34 -16.99
C VAL A 331 -9.17 13.45 -15.67
N SER A 332 -8.70 14.35 -14.82
CA SER A 332 -9.40 14.73 -13.61
C SER A 332 -9.62 16.24 -13.57
N SER A 333 -10.85 16.65 -13.25
CA SER A 333 -11.23 18.05 -13.06
C SER A 333 -12.22 18.15 -11.91
N GLN A 334 -11.88 18.85 -10.84
CA GLN A 334 -12.66 19.04 -9.62
C GLN A 334 -13.50 17.82 -9.17
N ARG A 335 -14.65 17.57 -9.80
CA ARG A 335 -15.58 16.49 -9.49
C ARG A 335 -15.89 15.57 -10.67
N ALA A 336 -15.16 15.70 -11.77
CA ALA A 336 -15.38 14.93 -12.98
C ALA A 336 -14.13 14.16 -13.38
N TYR A 337 -14.33 12.97 -13.94
CA TYR A 337 -13.27 12.08 -14.38
C TYR A 337 -13.59 11.58 -15.79
N GLY A 338 -12.55 11.38 -16.60
CA GLY A 338 -12.68 10.80 -17.93
C GLY A 338 -11.43 10.02 -18.30
N ASN A 339 -11.57 9.07 -19.21
CA ASN A 339 -10.44 8.35 -19.77
C ASN A 339 -10.66 8.06 -21.25
N ALA A 340 -9.58 7.91 -21.98
CA ALA A 340 -9.57 7.47 -23.36
C ALA A 340 -8.34 6.63 -23.65
N ARG A 341 -8.40 5.82 -24.67
CA ARG A 341 -7.27 5.14 -25.28
C ARG A 341 -7.01 5.75 -26.64
N ALA A 342 -5.76 5.98 -26.97
CA ALA A 342 -5.33 6.51 -28.26
C ALA A 342 -4.11 5.74 -28.76
N GLU A 343 -3.84 5.83 -30.04
CA GLU A 343 -2.58 5.38 -30.64
C GLU A 343 -1.65 6.58 -30.82
N ALA A 344 -0.35 6.32 -30.71
CA ALA A 344 0.66 7.35 -30.97
C ALA A 344 0.50 7.91 -32.39
N GLY A 345 0.41 9.22 -32.51
CA GLY A 345 0.09 9.93 -33.77
C GLY A 345 -1.34 10.48 -33.81
N ASP A 346 -2.23 10.04 -32.95
CA ASP A 346 -3.62 10.55 -32.91
C ASP A 346 -3.64 12.01 -32.45
N THR A 347 -4.28 12.87 -33.22
CA THR A 347 -4.37 14.32 -32.95
C THR A 347 -5.80 14.83 -32.73
N ASN A 348 -6.78 13.94 -32.74
CA ASN A 348 -8.21 14.28 -32.63
C ASN A 348 -8.91 13.44 -31.54
N VAL A 349 -8.22 13.16 -30.45
CA VAL A 349 -8.78 12.38 -29.33
C VAL A 349 -9.78 13.21 -28.55
N VAL A 350 -10.99 12.69 -28.33
CA VAL A 350 -12.00 13.35 -27.52
C VAL A 350 -12.14 12.58 -26.20
N ILE A 351 -12.00 13.30 -25.07
CA ILE A 351 -12.18 12.71 -23.73
C ILE A 351 -13.41 13.35 -23.08
N HIS A 352 -14.44 12.53 -22.86
CA HIS A 352 -15.67 12.98 -22.18
C HIS A 352 -15.52 12.87 -20.68
N LEU A 353 -15.76 13.96 -19.96
CA LEU A 353 -15.82 13.97 -18.51
C LEU A 353 -17.23 13.57 -18.04
N GLY A 354 -17.33 12.45 -17.33
CA GLY A 354 -18.51 12.07 -16.56
C GLY A 354 -18.45 12.55 -15.11
N ALA A 355 -19.54 12.37 -14.37
CA ALA A 355 -19.52 12.57 -12.93
C ALA A 355 -18.41 11.70 -12.29
N SER A 356 -17.63 12.29 -11.37
CA SER A 356 -16.56 11.54 -10.69
C SER A 356 -17.15 10.29 -10.03
N PRO A 357 -16.51 9.13 -10.19
CA PRO A 357 -16.89 7.95 -9.41
C PRO A 357 -16.89 8.15 -7.90
N SER A 358 -16.36 9.29 -7.39
CA SER A 358 -16.39 9.63 -5.97
C SER A 358 -17.73 10.19 -5.49
N ASP A 359 -18.63 10.64 -6.39
CA ASP A 359 -19.99 11.07 -6.02
C ASP A 359 -21.03 9.94 -6.21
N SER A 360 -20.77 8.98 -7.06
CA SER A 360 -21.28 7.63 -6.89
C SER A 360 -20.32 6.96 -5.91
N VAL A 361 -20.75 6.65 -4.70
CA VAL A 361 -20.13 5.54 -3.95
C VAL A 361 -19.76 4.53 -5.02
N ARG A 362 -18.47 4.28 -5.26
CA ARG A 362 -18.05 3.11 -6.00
C ARG A 362 -18.63 1.95 -5.19
N GLU A 363 -19.83 1.58 -5.49
CA GLU A 363 -20.14 0.18 -5.48
C GLU A 363 -19.25 -0.42 -6.57
N THR A 364 -17.97 -0.66 -6.25
CA THR A 364 -17.35 -1.88 -6.75
C THR A 364 -18.45 -2.90 -6.58
N PRO A 365 -18.89 -3.62 -7.66
CA PRO A 365 -19.84 -4.66 -7.45
C PRO A 365 -19.28 -5.50 -6.32
N LYS A 366 -19.78 -5.24 -5.10
CA LYS A 366 -19.35 -5.98 -3.93
C LYS A 366 -19.65 -7.39 -4.31
N ARG A 367 -18.63 -8.21 -4.46
CA ARG A 367 -18.78 -9.64 -4.55
C ARG A 367 -19.92 -10.01 -3.60
N PRO A 368 -20.98 -10.66 -4.08
CA PRO A 368 -22.08 -11.00 -3.21
C PRO A 368 -21.53 -11.82 -2.06
N SER A 369 -21.72 -11.34 -0.83
CA SER A 369 -21.27 -12.05 0.37
C SER A 369 -21.74 -13.49 0.33
N LEU A 370 -20.86 -14.40 0.69
CA LEU A 370 -21.15 -15.83 0.84
C LEU A 370 -21.78 -16.14 2.20
N ASN A 371 -21.79 -15.21 3.16
CA ASN A 371 -22.38 -15.44 4.48
C ASN A 371 -23.83 -15.95 4.39
N GLY A 372 -24.10 -17.07 5.04
CA GLY A 372 -25.39 -17.76 5.03
C GLY A 372 -25.67 -18.60 3.77
N LYS A 373 -24.78 -18.57 2.77
CA LYS A 373 -24.90 -19.34 1.52
C LYS A 373 -24.06 -20.62 1.58
N PRO A 374 -24.39 -21.64 0.77
CA PRO A 374 -23.51 -22.78 0.60
C PRO A 374 -22.16 -22.35 0.05
N LEU A 375 -21.07 -22.95 0.53
CA LEU A 375 -19.75 -22.79 -0.07
C LEU A 375 -19.83 -23.26 -1.53
N PRO A 376 -19.34 -22.48 -2.51
CA PRO A 376 -19.32 -22.90 -3.90
C PRO A 376 -18.57 -24.22 -4.12
N ASP A 377 -18.94 -24.92 -5.18
CA ASP A 377 -18.33 -26.21 -5.51
C ASP A 377 -16.82 -26.07 -5.74
N LEU A 378 -16.05 -26.90 -5.01
CA LEU A 378 -14.61 -26.98 -5.13
C LEU A 378 -14.15 -27.95 -6.23
N ALA A 379 -15.07 -28.53 -7.01
CA ALA A 379 -14.74 -29.46 -8.09
C ALA A 379 -13.87 -28.84 -9.21
N LEU A 380 -13.86 -27.50 -9.31
CA LEU A 380 -13.01 -26.75 -10.24
C LEU A 380 -11.64 -26.38 -9.65
N VAL A 381 -11.38 -26.82 -8.44
CA VAL A 381 -10.12 -26.63 -7.74
C VAL A 381 -9.32 -27.93 -7.86
N GLU A 382 -8.12 -27.85 -8.40
CA GLU A 382 -7.20 -28.97 -8.41
C GLU A 382 -6.64 -29.19 -6.99
N LEU A 383 -7.47 -29.77 -6.10
CA LEU A 383 -7.13 -30.07 -4.70
C LEU A 383 -6.36 -31.38 -4.51
N GLY A 384 -5.94 -32.05 -5.59
CA GLY A 384 -5.41 -33.38 -5.49
C GLY A 384 -6.46 -34.40 -5.00
N SER A 385 -6.03 -35.46 -4.30
CA SER A 385 -6.92 -36.55 -3.82
C SER A 385 -7.75 -36.21 -2.57
N ALA A 386 -7.70 -34.98 -2.05
CA ALA A 386 -8.37 -34.59 -0.81
C ALA A 386 -9.68 -33.85 -1.07
N ALA A 387 -10.77 -34.60 -1.30
CA ALA A 387 -12.10 -34.04 -1.19
C ALA A 387 -12.34 -33.56 0.25
N ALA A 388 -12.88 -32.35 0.43
CA ALA A 388 -13.26 -31.86 1.75
C ALA A 388 -14.30 -32.81 2.38
N PRO A 389 -14.03 -33.37 3.56
CA PRO A 389 -14.96 -34.31 4.19
C PRO A 389 -16.31 -33.64 4.45
N THR A 390 -17.40 -34.37 4.23
CA THR A 390 -18.76 -33.94 4.59
C THR A 390 -18.96 -34.07 6.10
N GLY A 391 -19.73 -33.14 6.68
CA GLY A 391 -20.13 -33.22 8.10
C GLY A 391 -19.15 -32.55 9.08
N LYS A 392 -18.10 -31.87 8.58
CA LYS A 392 -17.19 -31.09 9.43
C LYS A 392 -17.11 -29.63 8.97
N PRO A 393 -16.97 -28.67 9.88
CA PRO A 393 -16.67 -27.29 9.52
C PRO A 393 -15.37 -27.17 8.73
N VAL A 394 -15.36 -26.30 7.73
CA VAL A 394 -14.19 -26.05 6.88
C VAL A 394 -13.67 -24.63 7.09
N LEU A 395 -12.38 -24.51 7.33
CA LEU A 395 -11.64 -23.25 7.24
C LEU A 395 -10.91 -23.23 5.91
N LEU A 396 -11.40 -22.44 4.96
CA LEU A 396 -10.78 -22.26 3.66
C LEU A 396 -9.96 -20.97 3.66
N CYS A 397 -8.68 -21.06 3.34
CA CYS A 397 -7.79 -19.93 3.14
C CYS A 397 -7.57 -19.71 1.64
N LEU A 398 -8.08 -18.60 1.11
CA LEU A 398 -7.71 -18.13 -0.21
C LEU A 398 -6.37 -17.39 -0.10
N PHE A 399 -5.40 -17.74 -0.90
CA PHE A 399 -4.05 -17.16 -0.83
C PHE A 399 -3.43 -17.00 -2.22
N ASP A 400 -2.28 -16.31 -2.28
CA ASP A 400 -1.48 -16.17 -3.48
C ASP A 400 -0.02 -16.44 -3.15
N VAL A 401 0.58 -17.44 -3.81
CA VAL A 401 1.99 -17.83 -3.61
C VAL A 401 2.96 -16.71 -3.96
N GLU A 402 2.59 -15.80 -4.84
CA GLU A 402 3.39 -14.63 -5.20
C GLU A 402 3.35 -13.54 -4.11
N GLN A 403 2.35 -13.59 -3.22
CA GLN A 403 2.15 -12.58 -2.19
C GLN A 403 2.72 -13.03 -0.84
N ARG A 404 3.67 -12.27 -0.32
CA ARG A 404 4.29 -12.55 0.97
C ARG A 404 3.32 -12.63 2.16
N PRO A 405 2.31 -11.72 2.29
CA PRO A 405 1.30 -11.87 3.35
C PRO A 405 0.59 -13.21 3.29
N SER A 406 0.27 -13.68 2.09
CA SER A 406 -0.34 -15.00 1.87
C SER A 406 0.60 -16.13 2.28
N ARG A 407 1.87 -16.12 1.87
CA ARG A 407 2.87 -17.13 2.25
C ARG A 407 3.08 -17.18 3.77
N ARG A 408 3.22 -16.01 4.42
CA ARG A 408 3.34 -15.91 5.88
C ARG A 408 2.12 -16.47 6.59
N PHE A 409 0.93 -16.15 6.08
CA PHE A 409 -0.32 -16.62 6.63
C PHE A 409 -0.49 -18.14 6.48
N VAL A 410 -0.15 -18.70 5.32
CA VAL A 410 -0.15 -20.15 5.11
C VAL A 410 0.79 -20.87 6.08
N LYS A 411 1.97 -20.28 6.34
CA LYS A 411 2.92 -20.79 7.35
C LYS A 411 2.32 -20.72 8.76
N GLN A 412 1.68 -19.61 9.12
CA GLN A 412 1.00 -19.45 10.41
C GLN A 412 -0.13 -20.48 10.57
N LEU A 413 -0.93 -20.72 9.52
CA LEU A 413 -1.93 -21.79 9.53
C LEU A 413 -1.30 -23.18 9.72
N ALA A 414 -0.14 -23.44 9.10
CA ALA A 414 0.58 -24.69 9.24
C ALA A 414 1.07 -24.92 10.68
N GLU A 415 1.58 -23.86 11.33
CA GLU A 415 2.02 -23.88 12.73
C GLU A 415 0.85 -24.18 13.71
N HIS A 416 -0.36 -23.75 13.38
CA HIS A 416 -1.56 -23.95 14.22
C HIS A 416 -2.45 -25.11 13.77
N TYR A 417 -2.06 -25.84 12.73
CA TYR A 417 -2.90 -26.86 12.09
C TYR A 417 -3.41 -27.93 13.05
N ASP A 418 -2.55 -28.48 13.91
CA ASP A 418 -2.94 -29.54 14.85
C ASP A 418 -3.97 -29.06 15.86
N ALA A 419 -3.85 -27.82 16.34
CA ALA A 419 -4.82 -27.20 17.24
C ALA A 419 -6.18 -27.02 16.54
N LEU A 420 -6.19 -26.53 15.31
CA LEU A 420 -7.41 -26.36 14.52
C LEU A 420 -8.10 -27.69 14.22
N ARG A 421 -7.33 -28.72 13.90
CA ARG A 421 -7.81 -30.09 13.69
C ARG A 421 -8.42 -30.69 14.95
N GLN A 422 -7.80 -30.47 16.10
CA GLN A 422 -8.34 -30.89 17.42
C GLN A 422 -9.66 -30.22 17.75
N GLN A 423 -9.88 -28.99 17.29
CA GLN A 423 -11.15 -28.28 17.37
C GLN A 423 -12.20 -28.78 16.35
N GLY A 424 -11.88 -29.80 15.56
CA GLY A 424 -12.79 -30.41 14.60
C GLY A 424 -12.84 -29.73 13.24
N LEU A 425 -11.96 -28.76 12.97
CA LEU A 425 -11.92 -28.06 11.69
C LEU A 425 -11.20 -28.85 10.61
N THR A 426 -11.67 -28.77 9.38
CA THR A 426 -10.92 -29.15 8.19
C THR A 426 -10.31 -27.87 7.59
N VAL A 427 -8.99 -27.81 7.50
CA VAL A 427 -8.27 -26.66 6.91
C VAL A 427 -7.94 -26.96 5.46
N LEU A 428 -8.22 -26.04 4.56
CA LEU A 428 -7.93 -26.11 3.14
C LEU A 428 -7.27 -24.80 2.68
N GLY A 429 -6.27 -24.89 1.81
CA GLY A 429 -5.67 -23.74 1.12
C GLY A 429 -6.07 -23.74 -0.35
N LEU A 430 -6.36 -22.55 -0.88
CA LEU A 430 -6.68 -22.37 -2.30
C LEU A 430 -5.88 -21.19 -2.87
N GLN A 431 -4.98 -21.49 -3.82
CA GLN A 431 -4.34 -20.49 -4.65
C GLN A 431 -5.39 -19.78 -5.50
N ALA A 432 -5.74 -18.56 -5.14
CA ALA A 432 -6.83 -17.80 -5.74
C ALA A 432 -6.38 -16.96 -6.97
N ALA A 433 -5.11 -16.58 -7.02
CA ALA A 433 -4.53 -15.95 -8.21
C ALA A 433 -4.20 -16.98 -9.29
N VAL A 434 -4.23 -16.56 -10.54
CA VAL A 434 -3.89 -17.43 -11.68
C VAL A 434 -2.41 -17.75 -11.66
N THR A 435 -2.06 -19.03 -11.58
CA THR A 435 -0.68 -19.54 -11.64
C THR A 435 -0.61 -20.78 -12.51
N THR A 436 0.56 -21.09 -13.07
CA THR A 436 0.77 -22.33 -13.83
C THR A 436 0.83 -23.54 -12.90
N ALA A 437 0.54 -24.73 -13.45
CA ALA A 437 0.64 -25.98 -12.67
C ALA A 437 2.06 -26.22 -12.15
N ASP A 438 3.05 -25.95 -13.00
CA ASP A 438 4.46 -26.16 -12.68
C ASP A 438 4.94 -25.21 -11.59
N ALA A 439 4.65 -23.90 -11.69
CA ALA A 439 5.02 -22.91 -10.67
C ALA A 439 4.34 -23.21 -9.32
N PHE A 440 3.08 -23.62 -9.34
CA PHE A 440 2.38 -24.00 -8.10
C PHE A 440 2.96 -25.27 -7.48
N LYS A 441 3.32 -26.26 -8.29
CA LYS A 441 3.95 -27.47 -7.81
C LYS A 441 5.34 -27.20 -7.23
N GLU A 442 6.17 -26.40 -7.90
CA GLU A 442 7.48 -25.99 -7.40
C GLU A 442 7.37 -25.29 -6.04
N TRP A 443 6.37 -24.40 -5.89
CA TRP A 443 6.10 -23.77 -4.61
C TRP A 443 5.68 -24.80 -3.54
N GLN A 444 4.81 -25.78 -3.86
CA GLN A 444 4.39 -26.82 -2.91
C GLN A 444 5.57 -27.67 -2.45
N ASP A 445 6.45 -28.06 -3.39
CA ASP A 445 7.63 -28.87 -3.11
C ASP A 445 8.61 -28.11 -2.18
N SER A 446 8.71 -26.78 -2.35
CA SER A 446 9.57 -25.92 -1.54
C SER A 446 8.93 -25.47 -0.20
N ASN A 447 7.60 -25.55 -0.07
CA ASN A 447 6.85 -25.09 1.10
C ASN A 447 5.83 -26.14 1.57
N PRO A 448 6.28 -27.28 2.13
CA PRO A 448 5.37 -28.33 2.57
C PRO A 448 4.47 -27.82 3.71
N VAL A 449 3.17 -28.01 3.57
CA VAL A 449 2.16 -27.68 4.58
C VAL A 449 1.37 -28.90 4.98
N PRO A 450 0.88 -29.01 6.25
CA PRO A 450 0.23 -30.22 6.76
C PRO A 450 -1.24 -30.36 6.34
N PHE A 451 -1.77 -29.47 5.53
CA PHE A 451 -3.15 -29.49 5.05
C PHE A 451 -3.21 -29.45 3.51
N PRO A 452 -4.32 -29.91 2.92
CA PRO A 452 -4.48 -29.87 1.47
C PRO A 452 -4.45 -28.45 0.91
N VAL A 453 -3.70 -28.27 -0.15
CA VAL A 453 -3.67 -27.03 -0.94
C VAL A 453 -3.96 -27.34 -2.41
N GLY A 454 -4.72 -26.47 -3.05
CA GLY A 454 -5.07 -26.55 -4.45
C GLY A 454 -4.98 -25.22 -5.16
N ARG A 455 -5.19 -25.21 -6.48
CA ARG A 455 -5.21 -24.01 -7.29
C ARG A 455 -6.45 -23.93 -8.17
N LEU A 456 -6.83 -22.72 -8.59
CA LEU A 456 -7.84 -22.53 -9.63
C LEU A 456 -7.24 -22.92 -10.98
N ALA A 457 -7.88 -23.86 -11.67
CA ALA A 457 -7.37 -24.40 -12.95
C ALA A 457 -7.39 -23.36 -14.09
N ALA A 458 -8.36 -22.44 -14.08
CA ALA A 458 -8.49 -21.34 -15.05
C ALA A 458 -9.46 -20.27 -14.54
N LYS A 459 -9.43 -19.07 -15.13
CA LYS A 459 -10.49 -18.07 -14.95
C LYS A 459 -11.77 -18.56 -15.62
N ALA A 460 -12.70 -19.05 -14.82
CA ALA A 460 -14.06 -19.36 -15.24
C ALA A 460 -15.02 -18.44 -14.45
N ASP A 461 -16.20 -18.15 -15.04
CA ASP A 461 -17.19 -17.30 -14.37
C ASP A 461 -17.64 -17.83 -13.01
N ASN A 462 -17.60 -19.13 -12.82
CA ASN A 462 -17.92 -19.81 -11.57
C ASN A 462 -16.80 -19.83 -10.53
N THR A 463 -15.62 -19.26 -10.80
CA THR A 463 -14.50 -19.12 -9.86
C THR A 463 -14.33 -17.69 -9.32
N LYS A 464 -15.15 -16.74 -9.78
CA LYS A 464 -15.09 -15.33 -9.35
C LYS A 464 -15.21 -15.15 -7.84
N TRP A 465 -15.93 -16.03 -7.17
CA TRP A 465 -16.07 -16.03 -5.72
C TRP A 465 -14.74 -16.17 -4.96
N ALA A 466 -13.73 -16.75 -5.58
CA ALA A 466 -12.39 -16.90 -5.02
C ALA A 466 -11.38 -15.90 -5.61
N SER A 467 -11.49 -15.58 -6.91
CA SER A 467 -10.52 -14.71 -7.60
C SER A 467 -10.82 -13.20 -7.47
N GLU A 468 -12.06 -12.84 -7.09
CA GLU A 468 -12.49 -11.45 -6.95
C GLU A 468 -12.67 -11.04 -5.47
N VAL A 469 -11.89 -11.61 -4.55
CA VAL A 469 -11.86 -11.16 -3.14
C VAL A 469 -11.13 -9.82 -3.02
N ASP A 470 -11.54 -9.00 -2.05
CA ASP A 470 -10.99 -7.65 -1.85
C ASP A 470 -9.49 -7.66 -1.55
N SER A 471 -9.01 -8.72 -0.88
CA SER A 471 -7.60 -8.88 -0.50
C SER A 471 -7.24 -10.34 -0.24
N LEU A 472 -5.97 -10.70 -0.42
CA LEU A 472 -5.42 -12.00 -0.03
C LEU A 472 -4.36 -11.81 1.07
N PRO A 473 -4.29 -12.70 2.09
CA PRO A 473 -5.11 -13.90 2.29
C PRO A 473 -6.53 -13.58 2.73
N TRP A 474 -7.51 -14.42 2.33
CA TRP A 474 -8.91 -14.28 2.70
C TRP A 474 -9.43 -15.56 3.33
N LEU A 475 -10.01 -15.49 4.51
CA LEU A 475 -10.55 -16.64 5.21
C LEU A 475 -12.06 -16.78 4.99
N ILE A 476 -12.49 -18.02 4.82
CA ILE A 476 -13.90 -18.42 4.78
C ILE A 476 -14.08 -19.56 5.78
N LEU A 477 -15.03 -19.40 6.70
CA LEU A 477 -15.41 -20.42 7.69
C LEU A 477 -16.80 -20.95 7.36
N THR A 478 -16.98 -22.27 7.38
CA THR A 478 -18.28 -22.92 7.18
C THR A 478 -18.70 -23.71 8.40
N ASP A 479 -19.99 -24.02 8.49
CA ASP A 479 -20.52 -25.07 9.38
C ASP A 479 -20.33 -26.48 8.81
N GLY A 480 -20.85 -27.50 9.49
CA GLY A 480 -20.83 -28.90 9.05
C GLY A 480 -21.65 -29.20 7.79
N GLU A 481 -22.60 -28.32 7.44
CA GLU A 481 -23.42 -28.41 6.23
C GLU A 481 -22.83 -27.63 5.06
N ARG A 482 -21.58 -27.12 5.21
CA ARG A 482 -20.88 -26.29 4.24
C ARG A 482 -21.55 -24.93 3.98
N ARG A 483 -22.33 -24.39 4.89
CA ARG A 483 -22.81 -23.02 4.81
C ARG A 483 -21.76 -22.07 5.37
N VAL A 484 -21.46 -21.01 4.67
CA VAL A 484 -20.50 -19.99 5.10
C VAL A 484 -21.08 -19.23 6.31
N THR A 485 -20.38 -19.30 7.42
CA THR A 485 -20.75 -18.63 8.68
C THR A 485 -19.96 -17.37 8.95
N ALA A 486 -18.77 -17.26 8.34
CA ALA A 486 -17.95 -16.04 8.34
C ALA A 486 -17.02 -16.01 7.13
N GLU A 487 -16.72 -14.82 6.65
CA GLU A 487 -15.72 -14.58 5.62
C GLU A 487 -15.00 -13.24 5.83
N GLY A 488 -13.76 -13.09 5.30
CA GLY A 488 -13.00 -11.83 5.33
C GLY A 488 -12.55 -11.41 6.73
N PHE A 489 -12.22 -12.36 7.58
CA PHE A 489 -11.77 -12.11 8.95
C PHE A 489 -10.27 -12.46 9.10
N THR A 490 -9.63 -11.93 10.15
CA THR A 490 -8.22 -12.20 10.45
C THR A 490 -8.08 -13.48 11.29
N PHE A 491 -6.85 -14.01 11.36
CA PHE A 491 -6.57 -15.21 12.17
C PHE A 491 -6.90 -15.01 13.65
N ASP A 492 -6.65 -13.83 14.18
CA ASP A 492 -6.91 -13.50 15.60
C ASP A 492 -8.40 -13.49 15.94
N GLU A 493 -9.27 -13.29 14.93
CA GLU A 493 -10.72 -13.33 15.09
C GLU A 493 -11.29 -14.74 15.00
N LEU A 494 -10.50 -15.74 14.57
CA LEU A 494 -10.98 -17.11 14.31
C LEU A 494 -11.60 -17.74 15.54
N ASP A 495 -10.96 -17.68 16.70
CA ASP A 495 -11.47 -18.23 17.96
C ASP A 495 -12.83 -17.63 18.36
N ALA A 496 -13.01 -16.32 18.14
CA ALA A 496 -14.28 -15.66 18.41
C ALA A 496 -15.40 -16.10 17.45
N LYS A 497 -15.05 -16.38 16.18
CA LYS A 497 -15.99 -16.90 15.18
C LYS A 497 -16.40 -18.33 15.49
N LEU A 498 -15.47 -19.19 15.88
CA LEU A 498 -15.72 -20.58 16.27
C LEU A 498 -16.62 -20.67 17.52
N LYS A 499 -16.38 -19.83 18.54
CA LYS A 499 -17.23 -19.77 19.73
C LYS A 499 -18.67 -19.33 19.43
N ARG A 500 -18.87 -18.53 18.38
CA ARG A 500 -20.24 -18.15 17.94
C ARG A 500 -20.96 -19.29 17.23
N GLN A 501 -20.27 -20.17 16.50
CA GLN A 501 -20.83 -21.35 15.86
C GLN A 501 -21.25 -22.42 16.88
N ALA A 502 -20.57 -22.51 18.02
CA ALA A 502 -20.83 -23.51 19.06
C ALA A 502 -22.02 -23.17 19.99
N LYS A 503 -22.65 -21.98 19.83
CA LYS A 503 -23.89 -21.64 20.55
C LYS A 503 -25.08 -22.06 19.68
N PRO A 504 -25.96 -22.94 20.21
CA PRO A 504 -27.17 -23.39 19.53
C PRO A 504 -28.15 -22.27 19.24
#